data_9a06de5bed9e7f373a25fdab294d0889
#
_entry.id   9a06de5bed9e7f373a25fdab294d0889
#
_cell.length_a   1.000
_cell.length_b   1.000
_cell.length_c   1.000
_cell.angle_alpha   90.00
_cell.angle_beta   90.00
_cell.angle_gamma   90.00
#
_symmetry.space_group_name_H-M   'P 1'
#
loop_
_entity.id
_entity.type
_entity.pdbx_description
1 polymer ?
#
loop_
_entity_poly.entity_id
_entity_poly.type
_entity_poly.pdbx_seq_one_letter_code
_entity_poly.pdbx_strand_id
1 'polypeptide(L)'
;MAWDTARTRQALLDAAVDEFAEHGFDGARIERIGTRAGVNKERIYQYFGNKQRLFGQVLETELERIATTIPLTAEQAEDLGHYAGLLYDYHRARPQFIRLLHWEGLQDRGGPALKEPERTATYGSRVAALARTQRAGALDTGLHPEELFYAVLALAAWWFTVPQAVRMIFGGPSDPEAERASLIRLVRRLAQQGGSV
;
A
#
# COMPACT_ATOMS: atom_id res chain seq x y z
N MET A 1 -18.83 27.66 -7.74
CA MET A 1 -17.65 27.86 -6.87
C MET A 1 -17.26 26.59 -6.08
N ALA A 2 -18.17 25.85 -5.44
CA ALA A 2 -17.79 24.62 -4.68
C ALA A 2 -17.20 23.48 -5.56
N TRP A 3 -17.71 23.28 -6.76
CA TRP A 3 -17.23 22.27 -7.72
C TRP A 3 -15.78 22.54 -8.17
N ASP A 4 -15.41 23.79 -8.40
CA ASP A 4 -14.04 24.18 -8.81
C ASP A 4 -13.03 23.92 -7.68
N THR A 5 -13.44 24.13 -6.43
CA THR A 5 -12.63 23.90 -5.24
C THR A 5 -12.30 22.41 -5.03
N ALA A 6 -13.27 21.51 -5.16
CA ALA A 6 -13.06 20.06 -5.01
C ALA A 6 -12.17 19.52 -6.14
N ARG A 7 -12.39 19.91 -7.38
CA ARG A 7 -11.59 19.53 -8.54
C ARG A 7 -10.14 20.03 -8.41
N THR A 8 -9.97 21.27 -7.99
CA THR A 8 -8.62 21.85 -7.78
C THR A 8 -7.88 21.10 -6.66
N ARG A 9 -8.58 20.80 -5.54
CA ARG A 9 -7.99 20.03 -4.44
C ARG A 9 -7.55 18.64 -4.89
N GLN A 10 -8.37 17.95 -5.69
CA GLN A 10 -8.02 16.63 -6.21
C GLN A 10 -6.82 16.69 -7.16
N ALA A 11 -6.78 17.64 -8.09
CA ALA A 11 -5.65 17.84 -9.00
C ALA A 11 -4.33 18.10 -8.24
N LEU A 12 -4.39 18.84 -7.13
CA LEU A 12 -3.23 19.08 -6.27
C LEU A 12 -2.79 17.80 -5.54
N LEU A 13 -3.73 16.96 -5.04
CA LEU A 13 -3.40 15.69 -4.43
C LEU A 13 -2.77 14.72 -5.44
N ASP A 14 -3.32 14.60 -6.64
CA ASP A 14 -2.78 13.73 -7.68
C ASP A 14 -1.36 14.16 -8.09
N ALA A 15 -1.13 15.46 -8.29
CA ALA A 15 0.20 15.99 -8.57
C ALA A 15 1.19 15.77 -7.41
N ALA A 16 0.70 15.85 -6.18
CA ALA A 16 1.51 15.64 -4.99
C ALA A 16 1.88 14.15 -4.79
N VAL A 17 0.98 13.22 -5.13
CA VAL A 17 1.27 11.77 -5.14
C VAL A 17 2.50 11.50 -6.00
N ASP A 18 2.51 11.97 -7.24
CA ASP A 18 3.64 11.77 -8.16
C ASP A 18 4.92 12.42 -7.63
N GLU A 19 4.84 13.67 -7.20
CA GLU A 19 6.00 14.43 -6.73
C GLU A 19 6.65 13.80 -5.49
N PHE A 20 5.84 13.40 -4.50
CA PHE A 20 6.36 12.75 -3.29
C PHE A 20 6.85 11.31 -3.55
N ALA A 21 6.17 10.56 -4.42
CA ALA A 21 6.62 9.22 -4.78
C ALA A 21 7.96 9.24 -5.52
N GLU A 22 8.20 10.25 -6.36
CA GLU A 22 9.43 10.37 -7.14
C GLU A 22 10.61 10.90 -6.32
N HIS A 23 10.38 11.90 -5.48
CA HIS A 23 11.45 12.67 -4.83
C HIS A 23 11.51 12.53 -3.30
N GLY A 24 10.58 11.81 -2.69
CA GLY A 24 10.44 11.73 -1.22
C GLY A 24 9.95 13.04 -0.61
N PHE A 25 9.82 13.05 0.70
CA PHE A 25 9.38 14.26 1.40
C PHE A 25 10.39 15.40 1.24
N ASP A 26 11.69 15.16 1.49
CA ASP A 26 12.69 16.22 1.48
C ASP A 26 12.96 16.77 0.08
N GLY A 27 13.03 15.91 -0.94
CA GLY A 27 13.30 16.28 -2.33
C GLY A 27 12.11 16.87 -3.09
N ALA A 28 10.88 16.67 -2.62
CA ALA A 28 9.68 17.20 -3.23
C ALA A 28 9.61 18.76 -3.12
N ARG A 29 9.09 19.40 -4.16
CA ARG A 29 8.95 20.87 -4.22
C ARG A 29 7.52 21.29 -4.49
N ILE A 30 7.01 22.18 -3.64
CA ILE A 30 5.66 22.74 -3.74
C ILE A 30 5.42 23.44 -5.08
N GLU A 31 6.45 24.09 -5.60
CA GLU A 31 6.39 24.76 -6.92
C GLU A 31 6.15 23.76 -8.05
N ARG A 32 6.80 22.55 -8.03
CA ARG A 32 6.58 21.52 -9.04
C ARG A 32 5.17 20.93 -8.95
N ILE A 33 4.66 20.73 -7.73
CA ILE A 33 3.28 20.27 -7.51
C ILE A 33 2.30 21.29 -8.10
N GLY A 34 2.50 22.58 -7.81
CA GLY A 34 1.66 23.65 -8.35
C GLY A 34 1.67 23.69 -9.88
N THR A 35 2.85 23.63 -10.48
CA THR A 35 3.01 23.64 -11.94
C THR A 35 2.29 22.43 -12.58
N ARG A 36 2.46 21.22 -12.03
CA ARG A 36 1.82 19.99 -12.53
C ARG A 36 0.30 20.06 -12.41
N ALA A 37 -0.22 20.61 -11.33
CA ALA A 37 -1.65 20.77 -11.09
C ALA A 37 -2.28 21.98 -11.82
N GLY A 38 -1.49 22.85 -12.45
CA GLY A 38 -1.96 24.11 -13.05
C GLY A 38 -2.44 25.12 -12.02
N VAL A 39 -1.86 25.13 -10.82
CA VAL A 39 -2.28 25.94 -9.67
C VAL A 39 -1.06 26.65 -9.07
N ASN A 40 -1.20 27.90 -8.63
CA ASN A 40 -0.12 28.59 -7.96
C ASN A 40 0.15 28.04 -6.55
N LYS A 41 1.36 28.24 -6.03
CA LYS A 41 1.80 27.70 -4.75
C LYS A 41 1.03 28.26 -3.55
N GLU A 42 0.56 29.49 -3.61
CA GLU A 42 -0.20 30.13 -2.55
C GLU A 42 -1.50 29.36 -2.28
N ARG A 43 -2.11 28.83 -3.34
CA ARG A 43 -3.32 28.03 -3.24
C ARG A 43 -3.08 26.69 -2.56
N ILE A 44 -1.90 26.09 -2.76
CA ILE A 44 -1.51 24.85 -2.05
C ILE A 44 -1.47 25.13 -0.55
N TYR A 45 -0.85 26.21 -0.12
CA TYR A 45 -0.81 26.59 1.28
C TYR A 45 -2.20 26.89 1.86
N GLN A 46 -3.10 27.47 1.06
CA GLN A 46 -4.49 27.70 1.48
C GLN A 46 -5.25 26.39 1.73
N TYR A 47 -5.05 25.35 0.89
CA TYR A 47 -5.74 24.07 1.03
C TYR A 47 -5.14 23.15 2.11
N PHE A 48 -3.82 23.13 2.21
CA PHE A 48 -3.11 22.11 2.99
C PHE A 48 -2.25 22.70 4.12
N GLY A 49 -2.06 24.01 4.17
CA GLY A 49 -1.31 24.70 5.21
C GLY A 49 0.21 24.63 5.02
N ASN A 50 0.77 23.44 4.91
CA ASN A 50 2.21 23.23 4.69
C ASN A 50 2.50 21.91 3.98
N LYS A 51 3.77 21.71 3.59
CA LYS A 51 4.25 20.51 2.88
C LYS A 51 4.02 19.23 3.68
N GLN A 52 4.22 19.26 5.00
CA GLN A 52 4.04 18.09 5.87
C GLN A 52 2.56 17.65 5.93
N ARG A 53 1.63 18.60 6.06
CA ARG A 53 0.20 18.30 6.04
C ARG A 53 -0.26 17.81 4.67
N LEU A 54 0.30 18.37 3.59
CA LEU A 54 0.02 17.88 2.23
C LEU A 54 0.51 16.43 2.06
N PHE A 55 1.73 16.10 2.49
CA PHE A 55 2.25 14.74 2.46
C PHE A 55 1.37 13.77 3.27
N GLY A 56 0.97 14.22 4.46
CA GLY A 56 0.04 13.47 5.30
C GLY A 56 -1.29 13.18 4.63
N GLN A 57 -1.87 14.18 3.96
CA GLN A 57 -3.13 14.02 3.24
C GLN A 57 -3.00 13.10 2.02
N VAL A 58 -1.84 13.12 1.35
CA VAL A 58 -1.52 12.19 0.25
C VAL A 58 -1.48 10.75 0.76
N LEU A 59 -0.74 10.49 1.84
CA LEU A 59 -0.68 9.16 2.46
C LEU A 59 -2.04 8.66 2.92
N GLU A 60 -2.82 9.52 3.59
CA GLU A 60 -4.17 9.20 4.04
C GLU A 60 -5.05 8.77 2.85
N THR A 61 -5.08 9.59 1.79
CA THR A 61 -5.89 9.32 0.60
C THR A 61 -5.51 8.00 -0.07
N GLU A 62 -4.21 7.70 -0.19
CA GLU A 62 -3.75 6.47 -0.82
C GLU A 62 -4.00 5.22 0.06
N LEU A 63 -3.85 5.35 1.39
CA LEU A 63 -4.18 4.27 2.34
C LEU A 63 -5.68 3.96 2.37
N GLU A 64 -6.54 4.99 2.35
CA GLU A 64 -7.99 4.80 2.24
C GLU A 64 -8.37 4.15 0.91
N ARG A 65 -7.72 4.54 -0.17
CA ARG A 65 -7.96 3.98 -1.51
C ARG A 65 -7.68 2.48 -1.56
N ILE A 66 -6.52 2.02 -1.09
CA ILE A 66 -6.23 0.58 -1.07
C ILE A 66 -7.16 -0.16 -0.09
N ALA A 67 -7.48 0.44 1.05
CA ALA A 67 -8.36 -0.17 2.04
C ALA A 67 -9.78 -0.41 1.49
N THR A 68 -10.28 0.50 0.66
CA THR A 68 -11.60 0.39 0.03
C THR A 68 -11.58 -0.45 -1.25
N THR A 69 -10.50 -0.39 -2.03
CA THR A 69 -10.39 -1.12 -3.30
C THR A 69 -10.15 -2.62 -3.07
N ILE A 70 -9.36 -2.97 -2.06
CA ILE A 70 -9.01 -4.37 -1.75
C ILE A 70 -9.25 -4.61 -0.24
N PRO A 71 -10.49 -4.68 0.19
CA PRO A 71 -10.82 -5.06 1.57
C PRO A 71 -10.48 -6.53 1.78
N LEU A 72 -9.99 -6.92 2.96
CA LEU A 72 -9.89 -8.32 3.32
C LEU A 72 -11.18 -8.74 4.04
N THR A 73 -12.14 -9.22 3.27
CA THR A 73 -13.39 -9.79 3.78
C THR A 73 -13.19 -11.23 4.26
N ALA A 74 -14.19 -11.82 4.93
CA ALA A 74 -14.15 -13.24 5.30
C ALA A 74 -13.99 -14.16 4.08
N GLU A 75 -14.70 -13.87 2.98
CA GLU A 75 -14.60 -14.61 1.72
C GLU A 75 -13.20 -14.52 1.11
N GLN A 76 -12.59 -13.34 1.09
CA GLN A 76 -11.22 -13.16 0.59
C GLN A 76 -10.16 -13.80 1.49
N ALA A 77 -10.45 -13.96 2.77
CA ALA A 77 -9.57 -14.65 3.71
C ALA A 77 -9.53 -16.17 3.47
N GLU A 78 -10.50 -16.76 2.80
CA GLU A 78 -10.51 -18.19 2.43
C GLU A 78 -9.48 -18.52 1.33
N ASP A 79 -9.17 -17.58 0.43
CA ASP A 79 -8.08 -17.70 -0.56
C ASP A 79 -7.11 -16.52 -0.47
N LEU A 80 -6.20 -16.56 0.50
CA LEU A 80 -5.17 -15.55 0.67
C LEU A 80 -4.22 -15.43 -0.54
N GLY A 81 -4.06 -16.50 -1.31
CA GLY A 81 -3.31 -16.42 -2.56
C GLY A 81 -3.98 -15.50 -3.57
N HIS A 82 -5.30 -15.61 -3.73
CA HIS A 82 -6.06 -14.68 -4.57
C HIS A 82 -5.95 -13.24 -4.05
N TYR A 83 -6.13 -13.05 -2.74
CA TYR A 83 -5.98 -11.73 -2.12
C TYR A 83 -4.58 -11.12 -2.36
N ALA A 84 -3.51 -11.91 -2.22
CA ALA A 84 -2.16 -11.46 -2.55
C ALA A 84 -2.00 -11.08 -4.03
N GLY A 85 -2.66 -11.82 -4.94
CA GLY A 85 -2.72 -11.46 -6.36
C GLY A 85 -3.39 -10.12 -6.61
N LEU A 86 -4.47 -9.79 -5.90
CA LEU A 86 -5.13 -8.47 -5.97
C LEU A 86 -4.21 -7.36 -5.48
N LEU A 87 -3.46 -7.58 -4.39
CA LEU A 87 -2.46 -6.63 -3.89
C LEU A 87 -1.34 -6.41 -4.91
N TYR A 88 -0.86 -7.47 -5.55
CA TYR A 88 0.15 -7.38 -6.62
C TYR A 88 -0.35 -6.52 -7.78
N ASP A 89 -1.58 -6.79 -8.26
CA ASP A 89 -2.19 -6.04 -9.36
C ASP A 89 -2.36 -4.55 -9.01
N TYR A 90 -2.76 -4.26 -7.77
CA TYR A 90 -2.87 -2.89 -7.27
C TYR A 90 -1.50 -2.18 -7.25
N HIS A 91 -0.47 -2.81 -6.70
CA HIS A 91 0.88 -2.23 -6.64
C HIS A 91 1.47 -2.00 -8.04
N ARG A 92 1.22 -2.92 -8.96
CA ARG A 92 1.61 -2.76 -10.37
C ARG A 92 0.91 -1.58 -11.05
N ALA A 93 -0.38 -1.43 -10.83
CA ALA A 93 -1.16 -0.33 -11.39
C ALA A 93 -0.85 1.02 -10.73
N ARG A 94 -0.39 1.01 -9.47
CA ARG A 94 -0.12 2.21 -8.64
C ARG A 94 1.22 2.13 -7.92
N PRO A 95 2.34 2.17 -8.66
CA PRO A 95 3.67 2.03 -8.06
C PRO A 95 4.02 3.18 -7.10
N GLN A 96 3.35 4.32 -7.22
CA GLN A 96 3.50 5.46 -6.32
C GLN A 96 3.16 5.09 -4.87
N PHE A 97 2.16 4.23 -4.63
CA PHE A 97 1.73 3.86 -3.29
C PHE A 97 2.85 3.21 -2.47
N ILE A 98 3.51 2.20 -3.02
CA ILE A 98 4.64 1.53 -2.34
C ILE A 98 5.80 2.51 -2.09
N ARG A 99 6.10 3.38 -3.05
CA ARG A 99 7.16 4.39 -2.90
C ARG A 99 6.85 5.36 -1.76
N LEU A 100 5.60 5.83 -1.65
CA LEU A 100 5.16 6.70 -0.56
C LEU A 100 5.31 6.03 0.80
N LEU A 101 4.92 4.76 0.96
CA LEU A 101 5.10 4.01 2.20
C LEU A 101 6.57 3.83 2.57
N HIS A 102 7.44 3.59 1.58
CA HIS A 102 8.88 3.51 1.83
C HIS A 102 9.47 4.85 2.26
N TRP A 103 9.06 5.94 1.64
CA TRP A 103 9.48 7.27 2.07
C TRP A 103 9.01 7.60 3.49
N GLU A 104 7.80 7.20 3.87
CA GLU A 104 7.33 7.32 5.26
C GLU A 104 8.24 6.52 6.20
N GLY A 105 8.50 5.24 5.90
CA GLY A 105 9.36 4.38 6.72
C GLY A 105 10.80 4.86 6.83
N LEU A 106 11.38 5.40 5.75
CA LEU A 106 12.74 5.98 5.77
C LEU A 106 12.84 7.26 6.62
N GLN A 107 11.73 7.92 6.87
CA GLN A 107 11.65 9.12 7.71
C GLN A 107 11.22 8.82 9.13
N ASP A 108 10.90 7.57 9.45
CA ASP A 108 10.54 7.17 10.81
C ASP A 108 11.70 7.43 11.77
N ARG A 109 11.41 8.25 12.78
CA ARG A 109 12.34 8.60 13.86
C ARG A 109 11.86 8.09 15.22
N GLY A 110 11.01 7.06 15.22
CA GLY A 110 10.46 6.45 16.42
C GLY A 110 9.29 7.22 17.05
N GLY A 111 8.65 8.08 16.30
CA GLY A 111 7.38 8.72 16.68
C GLY A 111 6.17 7.98 16.12
N PRO A 112 4.94 8.38 16.50
CA PRO A 112 3.72 7.78 15.94
C PRO A 112 3.64 8.05 14.43
N ALA A 113 3.27 7.01 13.67
CA ALA A 113 2.99 7.15 12.25
C ALA A 113 1.74 8.03 12.02
N LEU A 114 1.63 8.60 10.82
CA LEU A 114 0.45 9.37 10.47
C LEU A 114 -0.80 8.51 10.57
N LYS A 115 -1.82 9.00 11.30
CA LYS A 115 -3.09 8.27 11.49
C LYS A 115 -2.89 6.85 12.03
N GLU A 116 -1.90 6.65 12.89
CA GLU A 116 -1.58 5.34 13.45
C GLU A 116 -2.77 4.65 14.13
N PRO A 117 -3.63 5.33 14.93
CA PRO A 117 -4.79 4.69 15.52
C PRO A 117 -5.78 4.14 14.48
N GLU A 118 -6.09 4.90 13.44
CA GLU A 118 -7.00 4.52 12.36
C GLU A 118 -6.42 3.39 11.51
N ARG A 119 -5.12 3.45 11.23
CA ARG A 119 -4.39 2.38 10.52
C ARG A 119 -4.34 1.11 11.34
N THR A 120 -4.09 1.21 12.64
CA THR A 120 -4.11 0.07 13.57
C THR A 120 -5.49 -0.59 13.60
N ALA A 121 -6.56 0.20 13.65
CA ALA A 121 -7.92 -0.34 13.60
C ALA A 121 -8.21 -1.07 12.27
N THR A 122 -7.75 -0.51 11.16
CA THR A 122 -7.88 -1.11 9.82
C THR A 122 -7.10 -2.43 9.73
N TYR A 123 -5.86 -2.47 10.19
CA TYR A 123 -5.06 -3.72 10.21
C TYR A 123 -5.67 -4.75 11.16
N GLY A 124 -6.11 -4.31 12.36
CA GLY A 124 -6.76 -5.16 13.34
C GLY A 124 -8.03 -5.84 12.79
N SER A 125 -8.83 -5.13 12.01
CA SER A 125 -10.02 -5.71 11.37
C SER A 125 -9.69 -6.83 10.37
N ARG A 126 -8.59 -6.70 9.63
CA ARG A 126 -8.08 -7.69 8.67
C ARG A 126 -7.51 -8.91 9.38
N VAL A 127 -6.70 -8.68 10.41
CA VAL A 127 -6.19 -9.75 11.30
C VAL A 127 -7.35 -10.52 11.94
N ALA A 128 -8.39 -9.83 12.42
CA ALA A 128 -9.58 -10.47 12.96
C ALA A 128 -10.35 -11.32 11.93
N ALA A 129 -10.35 -10.92 10.64
CA ALA A 129 -10.92 -11.73 9.57
C ALA A 129 -10.13 -13.04 9.41
N LEU A 130 -8.80 -12.98 9.35
CA LEU A 130 -7.94 -14.17 9.28
C LEU A 130 -8.12 -15.09 10.49
N ALA A 131 -8.16 -14.53 11.69
CA ALA A 131 -8.40 -15.30 12.91
C ALA A 131 -9.76 -16.05 12.89
N ARG A 132 -10.80 -15.46 12.31
CA ARG A 132 -12.09 -16.13 12.12
C ARG A 132 -11.98 -17.29 11.12
N THR A 133 -11.31 -17.08 9.99
CA THR A 133 -11.11 -18.08 8.95
C THR A 133 -10.27 -19.27 9.45
N GLN A 134 -9.25 -19.02 10.27
CA GLN A 134 -8.48 -20.08 10.96
C GLN A 134 -9.35 -20.88 11.93
N ARG A 135 -10.16 -20.20 12.76
CA ARG A 135 -11.10 -20.91 13.67
C ARG A 135 -12.15 -21.74 12.92
N ALA A 136 -12.52 -21.34 11.72
CA ALA A 136 -13.41 -22.10 10.85
C ALA A 136 -12.71 -23.28 10.15
N GLY A 137 -11.38 -23.45 10.31
CA GLY A 137 -10.60 -24.52 9.72
C GLY A 137 -10.26 -24.34 8.23
N ALA A 138 -10.52 -23.16 7.67
CA ALA A 138 -10.23 -22.88 6.26
C ALA A 138 -8.77 -22.41 6.02
N LEU A 139 -8.07 -21.96 7.07
CA LEU A 139 -6.66 -21.62 7.05
C LEU A 139 -5.89 -22.39 8.11
N ASP A 140 -4.61 -22.61 7.86
CA ASP A 140 -3.70 -23.20 8.83
C ASP A 140 -3.54 -22.32 10.09
N THR A 141 -3.38 -22.95 11.23
CA THR A 141 -3.14 -22.31 12.53
C THR A 141 -1.67 -22.33 12.96
N GLY A 142 -0.77 -22.81 12.12
CA GLY A 142 0.68 -22.86 12.38
C GLY A 142 1.34 -21.48 12.45
N LEU A 143 0.73 -20.47 11.84
CA LEU A 143 1.13 -19.06 11.96
C LEU A 143 0.04 -18.28 12.68
N HIS A 144 0.43 -17.30 13.52
CA HIS A 144 -0.53 -16.36 14.08
C HIS A 144 -1.16 -15.48 12.97
N PRO A 145 -2.42 -15.03 13.10
CA PRO A 145 -3.10 -14.22 12.09
C PRO A 145 -2.31 -12.96 11.72
N GLU A 146 -1.64 -12.34 12.69
CA GLU A 146 -0.78 -11.18 12.51
C GLU A 146 0.43 -11.50 11.63
N GLU A 147 1.10 -12.62 11.89
CA GLU A 147 2.26 -13.06 11.11
C GLU A 147 1.88 -13.39 9.68
N LEU A 148 0.74 -14.06 9.49
CA LEU A 148 0.22 -14.39 8.18
C LEU A 148 -0.14 -13.13 7.38
N PHE A 149 -0.83 -12.18 8.02
CA PHE A 149 -1.16 -10.90 7.39
C PHE A 149 0.09 -10.11 7.02
N TYR A 150 1.05 -9.99 7.93
CA TYR A 150 2.32 -9.34 7.70
C TYR A 150 3.08 -9.98 6.52
N ALA A 151 3.17 -11.31 6.48
CA ALA A 151 3.84 -12.03 5.40
C ALA A 151 3.18 -11.76 4.03
N VAL A 152 1.85 -11.75 3.96
CA VAL A 152 1.11 -11.44 2.73
C VAL A 152 1.43 -10.03 2.23
N LEU A 153 1.40 -9.03 3.12
CA LEU A 153 1.73 -7.64 2.76
C LEU A 153 3.18 -7.52 2.30
N ALA A 154 4.12 -8.11 3.05
CA ALA A 154 5.55 -8.05 2.73
C ALA A 154 5.86 -8.72 1.39
N LEU A 155 5.34 -9.93 1.15
CA LEU A 155 5.56 -10.65 -0.11
C LEU A 155 4.94 -9.92 -1.30
N ALA A 156 3.74 -9.35 -1.16
CA ALA A 156 3.10 -8.60 -2.25
C ALA A 156 3.85 -7.31 -2.59
N ALA A 157 4.36 -6.60 -1.58
CA ALA A 157 5.07 -5.33 -1.77
C ALA A 157 6.50 -5.50 -2.32
N TRP A 158 7.19 -6.60 -1.94
CA TRP A 158 8.62 -6.76 -2.21
C TRP A 158 8.99 -6.78 -3.70
N TRP A 159 8.11 -7.27 -4.56
CA TRP A 159 8.27 -7.25 -6.02
C TRP A 159 8.51 -5.84 -6.58
N PHE A 160 7.93 -4.83 -5.94
CA PHE A 160 7.96 -3.42 -6.36
C PHE A 160 8.97 -2.60 -5.57
N THR A 161 9.40 -3.12 -4.41
CA THR A 161 10.37 -2.44 -3.53
C THR A 161 11.78 -2.53 -4.06
N VAL A 162 12.19 -3.74 -4.48
CA VAL A 162 13.57 -4.05 -4.90
C VAL A 162 13.56 -4.84 -6.22
N PRO A 163 13.06 -4.26 -7.32
CA PRO A 163 12.90 -4.96 -8.58
C PRO A 163 14.21 -5.50 -9.15
N GLN A 164 15.35 -4.88 -8.83
CA GLN A 164 16.66 -5.39 -9.20
C GLN A 164 16.97 -6.73 -8.53
N ALA A 165 16.58 -6.93 -7.26
CA ALA A 165 16.77 -8.21 -6.57
C ALA A 165 15.88 -9.28 -7.21
N VAL A 166 14.64 -8.96 -7.55
CA VAL A 166 13.72 -9.86 -8.25
C VAL A 166 14.37 -10.35 -9.55
N ARG A 167 14.88 -9.46 -10.40
CA ARG A 167 15.56 -9.84 -11.66
C ARG A 167 16.78 -10.72 -11.43
N MET A 168 17.57 -10.46 -10.38
CA MET A 168 18.75 -11.27 -10.07
C MET A 168 18.38 -12.67 -9.56
N ILE A 169 17.34 -12.77 -8.74
CA ILE A 169 16.89 -14.05 -8.14
C ILE A 169 16.22 -14.93 -9.20
N PHE A 170 15.36 -14.35 -10.03
CA PHE A 170 14.59 -15.11 -11.04
C PHE A 170 15.31 -15.24 -12.39
N GLY A 171 16.48 -14.61 -12.57
CA GLY A 171 17.39 -14.85 -13.70
C GLY A 171 16.93 -14.28 -15.03
N GLY A 172 16.12 -13.21 -15.06
CA GLY A 172 15.61 -12.67 -16.31
C GLY A 172 14.90 -11.32 -16.19
N PRO A 173 14.39 -10.78 -17.30
CA PRO A 173 13.53 -9.62 -17.26
C PRO A 173 12.25 -9.92 -16.49
N SER A 174 11.62 -8.86 -15.96
CA SER A 174 10.35 -8.96 -15.26
C SER A 174 9.28 -9.59 -16.16
N ASP A 175 8.62 -10.61 -15.63
CA ASP A 175 7.41 -11.21 -16.21
C ASP A 175 6.28 -11.07 -15.16
N PRO A 176 5.43 -10.05 -15.29
CA PRO A 176 4.41 -9.76 -14.31
C PRO A 176 3.41 -10.90 -14.08
N GLU A 177 3.12 -11.72 -15.09
CA GLU A 177 2.20 -12.84 -14.94
C GLU A 177 2.86 -13.99 -14.16
N ALA A 178 4.10 -14.31 -14.46
CA ALA A 178 4.88 -15.31 -13.72
C ALA A 178 5.15 -14.86 -12.28
N GLU A 179 5.47 -13.60 -12.05
CA GLU A 179 5.67 -13.02 -10.72
C GLU A 179 4.39 -13.11 -9.88
N ARG A 180 3.26 -12.68 -10.44
CA ARG A 180 1.93 -12.77 -9.81
C ARG A 180 1.57 -14.21 -9.46
N ALA A 181 1.76 -15.13 -10.40
CA ALA A 181 1.49 -16.56 -10.19
C ALA A 181 2.39 -17.15 -9.10
N SER A 182 3.66 -16.73 -9.05
CA SER A 182 4.61 -17.14 -8.00
C SER A 182 4.18 -16.64 -6.63
N LEU A 183 3.78 -15.37 -6.52
CA LEU A 183 3.26 -14.81 -5.27
C LEU A 183 2.04 -15.58 -4.77
N ILE A 184 1.06 -15.85 -5.65
CA ILE A 184 -0.15 -16.62 -5.31
C ILE A 184 0.22 -17.99 -4.77
N ARG A 185 1.14 -18.72 -5.43
CA ARG A 185 1.60 -20.03 -4.96
C ARG A 185 2.29 -19.96 -3.61
N LEU A 186 3.16 -18.98 -3.40
CA LEU A 186 3.87 -18.80 -2.13
C LEU A 186 2.89 -18.53 -0.99
N VAL A 187 1.94 -17.63 -1.17
CA VAL A 187 0.97 -17.28 -0.13
C VAL A 187 0.03 -18.44 0.15
N ARG A 188 -0.44 -19.17 -0.86
CA ARG A 188 -1.25 -20.39 -0.64
C ARG A 188 -0.50 -21.43 0.17
N ARG A 189 0.81 -21.62 -0.07
CA ARG A 189 1.64 -22.52 0.74
C ARG A 189 1.77 -22.10 2.18
N LEU A 190 1.87 -20.79 2.45
CA LEU A 190 1.90 -20.28 3.83
C LEU A 190 0.55 -20.42 4.54
N ALA A 191 -0.55 -20.37 3.80
CA ALA A 191 -1.91 -20.39 4.34
C ALA A 191 -2.51 -21.81 4.45
N GLN A 192 -1.91 -22.79 3.79
CA GLN A 192 -2.36 -24.19 3.82
C GLN A 192 -1.72 -24.94 4.98
N GLN A 193 -2.49 -25.84 5.59
CA GLN A 193 -1.94 -26.78 6.58
C GLN A 193 -0.74 -27.50 5.98
N GLY A 194 0.39 -27.38 6.63
CA GLY A 194 1.51 -28.27 6.36
C GLY A 194 1.03 -29.68 6.60
N GLY A 195 0.82 -30.44 5.52
CA GLY A 195 0.49 -31.85 5.65
C GLY A 195 1.53 -32.46 6.60
N SER A 196 1.05 -33.07 7.67
CA SER A 196 1.87 -33.80 8.62
C SER A 196 2.84 -34.70 7.84
N VAL A 197 4.14 -34.44 7.99
CA VAL A 197 5.19 -35.36 7.56
C VAL A 197 5.23 -36.49 8.55
#